data_db78f79564558f2fdd2231f932f6d036
#
_entry.id   db78f79564558f2fdd2231f932f6d036
#
_cell.length_a   1.000
_cell.length_b   1.000
_cell.length_c   1.000
_cell.angle_alpha   90.00
_cell.angle_beta   90.00
_cell.angle_gamma   90.00
#
_symmetry.space_group_name_H-M   'P 1'
#
loop_
_entity.id
_entity.type
_entity.pdbx_description
1 polymer ?
#
loop_
_entity_poly.entity_id
_entity_poly.type
_entity_poly.pdbx_seq_one_letter_code
_entity_poly.pdbx_strand_id
1 'polypeptide(L)' 'MLTITLHQKTDNDGWQSIKSLPIDSAQWGEIDRSWIDTLMQTGSMVITIGHTMYSIDKN' A
#
# COMPACT_ATOMS: atom_id res chain seq x y z
N MET A 1 1.27 17.81 0.17
CA MET A 1 2.17 16.64 0.29
C MET A 1 1.38 15.38 -0.03
N LEU A 2 1.96 14.49 -0.80
CA LEU A 2 1.29 13.25 -1.18
C LEU A 2 1.35 12.23 -0.05
N THR A 3 0.22 11.64 0.28
CA THR A 3 0.10 10.60 1.30
C THR A 3 -0.23 9.27 0.64
N ILE A 4 0.44 8.22 1.07
CA ILE A 4 0.24 6.87 0.59
C ILE A 4 -0.47 6.07 1.67
N THR A 5 -1.54 5.37 1.29
CA THR A 5 -2.31 4.53 2.20
C THR A 5 -2.21 3.08 1.75
N LEU A 6 -1.80 2.21 2.67
CA LEU A 6 -1.75 0.77 2.47
C LEU A 6 -2.98 0.14 3.11
N HIS A 7 -3.73 -0.61 2.31
CA HIS A 7 -4.90 -1.35 2.75
C HIS A 7 -4.64 -2.84 2.70
N GLN A 8 -5.32 -3.60 3.54
CA GLN A 8 -5.21 -5.05 3.59
C GLN A 8 -6.60 -5.67 3.60
N LYS A 9 -6.77 -6.77 2.89
CA LYS A 9 -7.99 -7.58 2.91
C LYS A 9 -7.63 -9.03 3.13
N THR A 10 -8.29 -9.67 4.11
CA THR A 10 -8.14 -11.10 4.38
C THR A 10 -9.43 -11.84 4.03
N ASP A 11 -9.39 -13.18 4.06
CA ASP A 11 -10.55 -14.01 3.71
C ASP A 11 -11.77 -13.75 4.61
N ASN A 12 -11.53 -13.37 5.87
CA ASN A 12 -12.59 -13.21 6.86
C ASN A 12 -13.00 -11.74 7.06
N ASP A 13 -12.21 -10.81 6.59
CA ASP A 13 -12.42 -9.38 6.83
C ASP A 13 -12.41 -8.62 5.51
N GLY A 14 -13.12 -7.51 5.47
CA GLY A 14 -13.07 -6.60 4.33
C GLY A 14 -11.78 -5.78 4.33
N TRP A 15 -11.72 -4.80 3.43
CA TRP A 15 -10.55 -3.91 3.33
C TRP A 15 -10.39 -3.08 4.59
N GLN A 16 -9.17 -3.03 5.10
CA GLN A 16 -8.81 -2.23 6.27
C GLN A 16 -7.56 -1.43 5.96
N SER A 17 -7.54 -0.17 6.40
CA SER A 17 -6.35 0.65 6.29
C SER A 17 -5.37 0.26 7.40
N ILE A 18 -4.16 -0.13 7.05
CA ILE A 18 -3.16 -0.54 8.04
C ILE A 18 -2.04 0.47 8.21
N LYS A 19 -1.83 1.35 7.24
CA LYS A 19 -0.76 2.34 7.33
C LYS A 19 -1.06 3.49 6.37
N SER A 20 -0.90 4.71 6.83
CA SER A 20 -1.05 5.89 5.99
C SER A 20 0.04 6.88 6.37
N LEU A 21 0.97 7.14 5.46
CA LEU A 21 2.16 7.96 5.71
C LEU A 21 2.47 8.82 4.49
N PRO A 22 3.15 9.97 4.69
CA PRO A 22 3.67 10.72 3.55
C PRO A 22 4.59 9.86 2.69
N ILE A 23 4.61 10.13 1.39
CA ILE A 23 5.36 9.32 0.43
C ILE A 23 6.86 9.26 0.76
N ASP A 24 7.41 10.31 1.36
CA ASP A 24 8.83 10.40 1.69
C ASP A 24 9.13 10.01 3.14
N SER A 25 8.17 9.40 3.84
CA SER A 25 8.38 9.01 5.23
C SER A 25 9.50 7.97 5.35
N ALA A 26 10.36 8.14 6.35
CA ALA A 26 11.40 7.17 6.66
C ALA A 26 10.84 5.87 7.27
N GLN A 27 9.57 5.86 7.64
CA GLN A 27 8.92 4.68 8.21
C GLN A 27 8.56 3.62 7.17
N TRP A 28 8.61 3.96 5.88
CA TRP A 28 8.42 2.97 4.82
C TRP A 28 9.65 2.07 4.72
N GLY A 29 9.45 0.74 4.74
CA GLY A 29 10.52 -0.23 4.56
C GLY A 29 10.95 -0.37 3.09
N GLU A 30 11.96 -1.20 2.83
CA GLU A 30 12.46 -1.40 1.46
C GLU A 30 11.40 -2.02 0.55
N ILE A 31 10.64 -2.99 1.05
CA ILE A 31 9.58 -3.63 0.28
C ILE A 31 8.48 -2.62 -0.02
N ASP A 32 8.10 -1.82 0.97
CA ASP A 32 7.10 -0.78 0.80
C ASP A 32 7.54 0.24 -0.24
N ARG A 33 8.82 0.62 -0.25
CA ARG A 33 9.35 1.56 -1.25
C ARG A 33 9.23 1.01 -2.66
N SER A 34 9.51 -0.26 -2.87
CA SER A 34 9.35 -0.90 -4.17
C SER A 34 7.89 -0.84 -4.64
N TRP A 35 6.95 -1.09 -3.75
CA TRP A 35 5.52 -1.01 -4.06
C TRP A 35 5.09 0.42 -4.38
N ILE A 36 5.60 1.39 -3.61
CA ILE A 36 5.29 2.80 -3.85
C ILE A 36 5.81 3.26 -5.21
N ASP A 37 7.01 2.84 -5.60
CA ASP A 37 7.56 3.18 -6.91
C ASP A 37 6.66 2.65 -8.04
N THR A 38 6.17 1.42 -7.91
CA THR A 38 5.24 0.85 -8.88
C THR A 38 3.92 1.63 -8.89
N LEU A 39 3.40 1.98 -7.72
CA LEU A 39 2.19 2.78 -7.60
C LEU A 39 2.31 4.13 -8.31
N MET A 40 3.46 4.80 -8.17
CA MET A 40 3.67 6.09 -8.81
C MET A 40 3.71 5.99 -10.34
N GLN A 41 4.09 4.83 -10.86
CA GLN A 41 4.10 4.60 -12.31
C GLN A 41 2.71 4.26 -12.84
N THR A 42 1.91 3.53 -12.09
CA THR A 42 0.63 2.98 -12.57
C THR A 42 -0.60 3.69 -12.03
N GLY A 43 -0.49 4.44 -10.94
CA GLY A 43 -1.60 5.15 -10.30
C GLY A 43 -2.32 4.35 -9.23
N SER A 44 -2.30 3.04 -9.30
CA SER A 44 -2.85 2.17 -8.25
C SER A 44 -2.19 0.81 -8.35
N MET A 45 -2.20 0.07 -7.24
CA MET A 45 -1.54 -1.23 -7.19
C MET A 45 -2.28 -2.15 -6.25
N VAL A 46 -2.50 -3.41 -6.69
CA VAL A 46 -3.04 -4.47 -5.85
C VAL A 46 -2.06 -5.64 -5.88
N ILE A 47 -1.71 -6.15 -4.71
CA ILE A 47 -0.77 -7.25 -4.54
C ILE A 47 -1.45 -8.36 -3.78
N THR A 48 -1.25 -9.61 -4.18
CA THR A 48 -1.75 -10.77 -3.45
C THR A 48 -0.58 -11.60 -2.94
N ILE A 49 -0.54 -11.83 -1.64
CA ILE A 49 0.47 -12.68 -1.00
C ILE A 49 -0.27 -13.74 -0.20
N GLY A 50 -0.23 -15.00 -0.65
CA GLY A 50 -1.00 -16.06 -0.04
C GLY A 50 -2.50 -15.79 -0.15
N HIS A 51 -3.19 -15.72 0.99
CA HIS A 51 -4.62 -15.41 1.05
C HIS A 51 -4.90 -13.95 1.42
N THR A 52 -3.88 -13.12 1.43
CA THR A 52 -4.00 -11.71 1.81
C THR A 52 -3.79 -10.83 0.60
N MET A 53 -4.70 -9.89 0.39
CA MET A 53 -4.59 -8.88 -0.66
C MET A 53 -4.18 -7.55 -0.04
N TYR A 54 -3.30 -6.84 -0.73
CA TYR A 54 -2.89 -5.50 -0.34
C TYR A 54 -3.22 -4.53 -1.46
N SER A 55 -3.78 -3.40 -1.11
CA SER A 55 -4.04 -2.31 -2.05
C SER A 55 -3.30 -1.07 -1.58
N ILE A 56 -2.66 -0.38 -2.51
CA ILE A 56 -1.90 0.83 -2.22
C ILE A 56 -2.48 1.96 -3.05
N ASP A 57 -2.90 3.01 -2.37
CA ASP A 57 -3.50 4.17 -3.01
C ASP A 57 -2.74 5.44 -2.64
N LYS A 58 -2.69 6.37 -3.58
CA LYS A 58 -2.14 7.70 -3.33
C LYS A 58 -3.29 8.69 -3.15
N ASN A 59 -3.13 9.54 -2.18
CA ASN A 59 -4.13 10.56 -1.86
C ASN A 59 -3.59 11.95 -2.17
#